data_c50251f93fa74344b48579487783195b
#
_entry.id   c50251f93fa74344b48579487783195b
#
_cell.length_a   1.000
_cell.length_b   1.000
_cell.length_c   1.000
_cell.angle_alpha   90.00
_cell.angle_beta   90.00
_cell.angle_gamma   90.00
#
_symmetry.space_group_name_H-M   'P 1'
#
loop_
_entity.id
_entity.type
_entity.pdbx_description
1 polymer ?
#
loop_
_entity_poly.entity_id
_entity_poly.type
_entity_poly.pdbx_seq_one_letter_code
_entity_poly.pdbx_strand_id
1 'polypeptide(L)'
;VSTYISAENLGHSFHDHWLFKNASIGINRGRRVALVGINGAGKSTLLKLLAGQLQPTEGKVAQMRDLRSGYLEQDPGFKDAITISDYIFHADDKQQQLIRKYEELLENDPENHKAIEVVMEEMSMINAWEYEYMIKTILGRLDIHHLDQRITTLSGGQKKRLALAKLLIEDPDLYILDEPTNHLDIDTIEWLEKLLTDGTKTILMVTHDRYFLDNVCNEILEIDKGKLIPYAGNYEYYLEKKAERESADAAAFQKNSNLLRKELEWMRRQPQARGTKSKARIDAYYDLEDKTKNGGPKQKVELSVKTARQGNKIMEIEHVCKSFNNKNVITDFSYVFKKGDRIGVAGKNGSGKSTLLNLLTGAINPDRGAIIKGETTVMGYFQQGGMVFKETERVIDVVKNVAEFITMADGKTISASALLTLFLFPPAKQHGFISKLSGGEKKRLLLMQVLMKNPNFLILDEPTNDLDIDTLNVLEEFLTNYTGVLMLVSHDRYLLDKLTDQLFILEAGQDIRIYNGNYSAYRLEQEESKQQNKKGVAVDTPATPAQKKNKLSFKDSQELETLEKEIPEIEQQLIQKNDELNISGIDPEKLAEILKQIDALNSRLDAKSARWLELTELKEA
;
A
#
# COMPACT_ATOMS: atom_id res chain seq x y z
N VAL A 1 -22.93 19.03 -4.13
CA VAL A 1 -22.07 17.82 -4.23
C VAL A 1 -22.99 16.63 -4.46
N SER A 2 -22.87 15.96 -5.61
CA SER A 2 -23.69 14.78 -5.92
C SER A 2 -23.16 13.56 -5.16
N THR A 3 -24.02 12.91 -4.39
CA THR A 3 -23.72 11.66 -3.69
C THR A 3 -23.97 10.49 -4.63
N TYR A 4 -22.96 9.66 -4.85
CA TYR A 4 -23.04 8.46 -5.70
C TYR A 4 -23.65 7.27 -4.96
N ILE A 5 -23.22 7.05 -3.72
CA ILE A 5 -23.75 6.00 -2.86
C ILE A 5 -24.03 6.57 -1.48
N SER A 6 -25.21 6.27 -0.93
CA SER A 6 -25.59 6.54 0.46
C SER A 6 -26.02 5.25 1.13
N ALA A 7 -25.45 4.98 2.30
CA ALA A 7 -25.86 3.86 3.13
C ALA A 7 -26.24 4.38 4.52
N GLU A 8 -27.41 3.98 5.00
CA GLU A 8 -27.96 4.43 6.28
C GLU A 8 -28.25 3.24 7.19
N ASN A 9 -27.75 3.35 8.44
CA ASN A 9 -27.94 2.34 9.49
C ASN A 9 -27.60 0.93 9.05
N LEU A 10 -26.54 0.79 8.21
CA LEU A 10 -26.13 -0.45 7.62
C LEU A 10 -25.63 -1.42 8.69
N GLY A 11 -26.16 -2.62 8.69
CA GLY A 11 -25.73 -3.73 9.53
C GLY A 11 -25.61 -5.02 8.73
N HIS A 12 -24.57 -5.79 8.99
CA HIS A 12 -24.41 -7.11 8.38
C HIS A 12 -23.82 -8.10 9.37
N SER A 13 -24.39 -9.31 9.36
CA SER A 13 -23.95 -10.43 10.21
C SER A 13 -23.79 -11.69 9.39
N PHE A 14 -22.80 -12.50 9.77
CA PHE A 14 -22.70 -13.89 9.33
C PHE A 14 -23.11 -14.81 10.49
N HIS A 15 -24.17 -15.57 10.31
CA HIS A 15 -24.80 -16.34 11.38
C HIS A 15 -25.10 -15.42 12.58
N ASP A 16 -24.65 -15.72 13.77
CA ASP A 16 -24.87 -14.94 14.98
C ASP A 16 -23.79 -13.86 15.25
N HIS A 17 -22.79 -13.72 14.37
CA HIS A 17 -21.70 -12.79 14.55
C HIS A 17 -21.86 -11.53 13.70
N TRP A 18 -22.05 -10.38 14.36
CA TRP A 18 -22.13 -9.09 13.69
C TRP A 18 -20.75 -8.59 13.31
N LEU A 19 -20.57 -8.23 12.04
CA LEU A 19 -19.36 -7.55 11.56
C LEU A 19 -19.41 -6.06 11.91
N PHE A 20 -20.53 -5.41 11.62
CA PHE A 20 -20.80 -4.01 11.97
C PHE A 20 -22.29 -3.78 12.11
N LYS A 21 -22.65 -2.71 12.87
CA LYS A 21 -24.02 -2.25 13.08
C LYS A 21 -24.09 -0.74 13.01
N ASN A 22 -25.26 -0.22 12.58
CA ASN A 22 -25.53 1.21 12.51
C ASN A 22 -24.46 2.01 11.76
N ALA A 23 -23.89 1.41 10.71
CA ALA A 23 -22.90 2.05 9.88
C ALA A 23 -23.59 2.95 8.85
N SER A 24 -23.21 4.23 8.82
CA SER A 24 -23.71 5.18 7.82
C SER A 24 -22.54 5.76 7.06
N ILE A 25 -22.62 5.75 5.72
CA ILE A 25 -21.56 6.22 4.82
C ILE A 25 -22.17 6.88 3.59
N GLY A 26 -21.56 7.97 3.13
CA GLY A 26 -21.88 8.62 1.86
C GLY A 26 -20.63 8.78 1.00
N ILE A 27 -20.67 8.25 -0.22
CA ILE A 27 -19.61 8.42 -1.21
C ILE A 27 -20.02 9.53 -2.19
N ASN A 28 -19.32 10.64 -2.15
CA ASN A 28 -19.57 11.80 -2.99
C ASN A 28 -18.65 11.79 -4.23
N ARG A 29 -19.11 12.38 -5.31
CA ARG A 29 -18.33 12.55 -6.54
C ARG A 29 -16.98 13.21 -6.26
N GLY A 30 -15.89 12.67 -6.82
CA GLY A 30 -14.52 13.17 -6.68
C GLY A 30 -13.86 12.83 -5.33
N ARG A 31 -14.54 12.10 -4.43
CA ARG A 31 -13.92 11.60 -3.19
C ARG A 31 -13.16 10.31 -3.44
N ARG A 32 -11.98 10.22 -2.84
CA ARG A 32 -11.12 9.04 -2.85
C ARG A 32 -11.01 8.53 -1.42
N VAL A 33 -11.85 7.54 -1.12
CA VAL A 33 -12.05 7.01 0.24
C VAL A 33 -11.33 5.67 0.38
N ALA A 34 -10.47 5.54 1.39
CA ALA A 34 -9.89 4.27 1.77
C ALA A 34 -10.59 3.68 2.99
N LEU A 35 -10.88 2.39 2.94
CA LEU A 35 -11.44 1.63 4.05
C LEU A 35 -10.32 0.83 4.72
N VAL A 36 -10.04 1.13 5.99
CA VAL A 36 -8.99 0.48 6.78
C VAL A 36 -9.58 -0.26 7.99
N GLY A 37 -8.85 -1.22 8.53
CA GLY A 37 -9.25 -2.00 9.70
C GLY A 37 -8.57 -3.37 9.72
N ILE A 38 -8.69 -4.09 10.83
CA ILE A 38 -8.11 -5.42 11.00
C ILE A 38 -8.72 -6.43 10.02
N ASN A 39 -7.98 -7.50 9.72
CA ASN A 39 -8.50 -8.57 8.88
C ASN A 39 -9.69 -9.26 9.57
N GLY A 40 -10.75 -9.50 8.78
CA GLY A 40 -12.02 -10.03 9.30
C GLY A 40 -12.97 -8.99 9.90
N ALA A 41 -12.63 -7.69 9.89
CA ALA A 41 -13.53 -6.61 10.34
C ALA A 41 -14.74 -6.37 9.41
N GLY A 42 -14.76 -7.00 8.23
CA GLY A 42 -15.86 -6.86 7.27
C GLY A 42 -15.60 -5.86 6.15
N LYS A 43 -14.34 -5.48 5.87
CA LYS A 43 -13.98 -4.52 4.80
C LYS A 43 -14.53 -4.94 3.43
N SER A 44 -14.14 -6.12 2.93
CA SER A 44 -14.62 -6.65 1.64
C SER A 44 -16.13 -6.88 1.62
N THR A 45 -16.72 -7.24 2.77
CA THR A 45 -18.17 -7.36 2.90
C THR A 45 -18.86 -6.00 2.72
N LEU A 46 -18.33 -4.96 3.32
CA LEU A 46 -18.85 -3.60 3.14
C LEU A 46 -18.70 -3.12 1.69
N LEU A 47 -17.58 -3.42 1.02
CA LEU A 47 -17.43 -3.13 -0.41
C LEU A 47 -18.50 -3.84 -1.24
N LYS A 48 -18.76 -5.14 -1.01
CA LYS A 48 -19.78 -5.92 -1.71
C LYS A 48 -21.20 -5.40 -1.49
N LEU A 49 -21.50 -4.94 -0.27
CA LEU A 49 -22.79 -4.30 0.05
C LEU A 49 -22.98 -2.99 -0.71
N LEU A 50 -21.93 -2.15 -0.74
CA LEU A 50 -21.95 -0.86 -1.46
C LEU A 50 -21.94 -1.04 -2.97
N ALA A 51 -21.31 -2.10 -3.48
CA ALA A 51 -21.34 -2.49 -4.89
C ALA A 51 -22.68 -3.13 -5.32
N GLY A 52 -23.60 -3.42 -4.37
CA GLY A 52 -24.88 -4.06 -4.64
C GLY A 52 -24.81 -5.58 -4.90
N GLN A 53 -23.65 -6.20 -4.68
CA GLN A 53 -23.47 -7.64 -4.86
C GLN A 53 -23.99 -8.46 -3.68
N LEU A 54 -24.16 -7.82 -2.52
CA LEU A 54 -24.65 -8.43 -1.30
C LEU A 54 -25.79 -7.59 -0.72
N GLN A 55 -26.80 -8.22 -0.13
CA GLN A 55 -27.87 -7.52 0.56
C GLN A 55 -27.51 -7.31 2.04
N PRO A 56 -27.74 -6.13 2.62
CA PRO A 56 -27.52 -5.90 4.04
C PRO A 56 -28.52 -6.68 4.91
N THR A 57 -28.12 -7.05 6.12
CA THR A 57 -29.01 -7.63 7.12
C THR A 57 -29.94 -6.57 7.71
N GLU A 58 -29.41 -5.37 7.95
CA GLU A 58 -30.14 -4.20 8.45
C GLU A 58 -29.72 -2.96 7.65
N GLY A 59 -30.62 -1.97 7.54
CA GLY A 59 -30.37 -0.72 6.84
C GLY A 59 -30.64 -0.78 5.35
N LYS A 60 -30.23 0.26 4.63
CA LYS A 60 -30.43 0.39 3.18
C LYS A 60 -29.21 1.02 2.51
N VAL A 61 -28.93 0.57 1.30
CA VAL A 61 -27.97 1.19 0.39
C VAL A 61 -28.74 1.79 -0.77
N ALA A 62 -28.54 3.08 -1.03
CA ALA A 62 -29.07 3.78 -2.18
C ALA A 62 -27.92 4.20 -3.11
N GLN A 63 -28.03 3.88 -4.38
CA GLN A 63 -27.11 4.31 -5.41
C GLN A 63 -27.77 5.34 -6.32
N MET A 64 -26.99 6.27 -6.85
CA MET A 64 -27.47 7.23 -7.84
C MET A 64 -27.95 6.48 -9.09
N ARG A 65 -29.05 6.96 -9.68
CA ARG A 65 -29.58 6.39 -10.91
C ARG A 65 -28.53 6.55 -12.04
N ASP A 66 -28.40 5.51 -12.86
CA ASP A 66 -27.45 5.45 -13.99
C ASP A 66 -25.96 5.56 -13.61
N LEU A 67 -25.60 5.30 -12.34
CA LEU A 67 -24.22 5.25 -11.90
C LEU A 67 -23.51 4.01 -12.49
N ARG A 68 -22.43 4.23 -13.27
CA ARG A 68 -21.55 3.15 -13.71
C ARG A 68 -20.53 2.90 -12.60
N SER A 69 -20.71 1.84 -11.84
CA SER A 69 -19.77 1.41 -10.80
C SER A 69 -19.01 0.16 -11.24
N GLY A 70 -17.70 0.16 -11.08
CA GLY A 70 -16.85 -0.99 -11.34
C GLY A 70 -16.28 -1.54 -10.04
N TYR A 71 -16.31 -2.87 -9.86
CA TYR A 71 -15.82 -3.52 -8.67
C TYR A 71 -14.71 -4.53 -8.98
N LEU A 72 -13.53 -4.30 -8.41
CA LEU A 72 -12.41 -5.23 -8.40
C LEU A 72 -12.47 -6.08 -7.13
N GLU A 73 -12.78 -7.36 -7.29
CA GLU A 73 -12.79 -8.33 -6.19
C GLU A 73 -11.37 -8.73 -5.78
N GLN A 74 -11.19 -9.12 -4.52
CA GLN A 74 -9.92 -9.65 -4.03
C GLN A 74 -9.51 -10.93 -4.79
N ASP A 75 -10.47 -11.84 -5.04
CA ASP A 75 -10.33 -13.06 -5.83
C ASP A 75 -11.37 -13.05 -6.96
N PRO A 76 -11.04 -12.50 -8.15
CA PRO A 76 -11.98 -12.43 -9.25
C PRO A 76 -12.39 -13.81 -9.76
N GLY A 77 -13.70 -14.10 -9.74
CA GLY A 77 -14.27 -15.29 -10.34
C GLY A 77 -14.43 -15.12 -11.86
N PHE A 78 -13.88 -16.04 -12.64
CA PHE A 78 -14.04 -16.04 -14.10
C PHE A 78 -14.92 -17.21 -14.54
N LYS A 79 -15.78 -16.95 -15.54
CA LYS A 79 -16.50 -18.04 -16.22
C LYS A 79 -15.49 -18.88 -17.01
N ASP A 80 -15.63 -20.19 -16.93
CA ASP A 80 -14.71 -21.10 -17.60
C ASP A 80 -14.75 -20.94 -19.12
N ALA A 81 -13.59 -21.15 -19.75
CA ALA A 81 -13.40 -21.31 -21.19
C ALA A 81 -13.45 -20.06 -22.10
N ILE A 82 -13.35 -18.83 -21.54
CA ILE A 82 -13.17 -17.62 -22.37
C ILE A 82 -11.69 -17.24 -22.51
N THR A 83 -11.35 -16.58 -23.61
CA THR A 83 -10.02 -16.00 -23.83
C THR A 83 -9.89 -14.65 -23.12
N ILE A 84 -8.66 -14.17 -22.98
CA ILE A 84 -8.39 -12.83 -22.44
C ILE A 84 -9.05 -11.77 -23.34
N SER A 85 -8.97 -11.94 -24.65
CA SER A 85 -9.63 -11.07 -25.64
C SER A 85 -11.14 -10.98 -25.41
N ASP A 86 -11.82 -12.13 -25.29
CA ASP A 86 -13.27 -12.17 -25.07
C ASP A 86 -13.70 -11.56 -23.72
N TYR A 87 -12.81 -11.56 -22.74
CA TYR A 87 -13.08 -10.97 -21.44
C TYR A 87 -12.93 -9.45 -21.42
N ILE A 88 -11.92 -8.93 -22.14
CA ILE A 88 -11.62 -7.48 -22.18
C ILE A 88 -12.59 -6.76 -23.10
N PHE A 89 -12.81 -7.30 -24.31
CA PHE A 89 -13.64 -6.66 -25.33
C PHE A 89 -15.09 -7.06 -25.18
N HIS A 90 -15.95 -6.09 -24.84
CA HIS A 90 -17.39 -6.30 -24.77
C HIS A 90 -18.01 -6.30 -26.17
N ALA A 91 -18.90 -7.26 -26.41
CA ALA A 91 -19.59 -7.39 -27.70
C ALA A 91 -20.47 -6.18 -28.05
N ASP A 92 -20.88 -5.38 -27.08
CA ASP A 92 -21.84 -4.29 -27.25
C ASP A 92 -21.21 -2.90 -27.45
N ASP A 93 -19.89 -2.74 -27.24
CA ASP A 93 -19.19 -1.46 -27.45
C ASP A 93 -18.69 -1.34 -28.89
N LYS A 94 -19.19 -0.34 -29.59
CA LYS A 94 -18.84 -0.10 -30.99
C LYS A 94 -17.35 0.22 -31.20
N GLN A 95 -16.73 0.94 -30.29
CA GLN A 95 -15.28 1.24 -30.35
C GLN A 95 -14.47 -0.06 -30.23
N GLN A 96 -14.82 -0.89 -29.26
CA GLN A 96 -14.15 -2.18 -29.03
C GLN A 96 -14.34 -3.18 -30.17
N GLN A 97 -15.54 -3.22 -30.75
CA GLN A 97 -15.80 -4.05 -31.92
C GLN A 97 -14.94 -3.66 -33.15
N LEU A 98 -14.78 -2.36 -33.37
CA LEU A 98 -13.94 -1.87 -34.46
C LEU A 98 -12.45 -2.15 -34.22
N ILE A 99 -11.97 -1.98 -33.00
CA ILE A 99 -10.58 -2.31 -32.63
C ILE A 99 -10.32 -3.80 -32.84
N ARG A 100 -11.22 -4.65 -32.35
CA ARG A 100 -11.11 -6.11 -32.54
C ARG A 100 -11.09 -6.49 -34.01
N LYS A 101 -11.99 -5.92 -34.81
CA LYS A 101 -12.06 -6.15 -36.27
C LYS A 101 -10.79 -5.68 -36.98
N TYR A 102 -10.20 -4.57 -36.54
CA TYR A 102 -8.94 -4.07 -37.07
C TYR A 102 -7.77 -5.02 -36.75
N GLU A 103 -7.65 -5.50 -35.51
CA GLU A 103 -6.61 -6.45 -35.12
C GLU A 103 -6.78 -7.80 -35.83
N GLU A 104 -8.00 -8.33 -35.90
CA GLU A 104 -8.30 -9.57 -36.64
C GLU A 104 -7.93 -9.47 -38.15
N LEU A 105 -8.14 -8.31 -38.77
CA LEU A 105 -7.74 -8.08 -40.15
C LEU A 105 -6.23 -8.02 -40.33
N LEU A 106 -5.51 -7.39 -39.41
CA LEU A 106 -4.05 -7.32 -39.42
C LEU A 106 -3.38 -8.68 -39.23
N GLU A 107 -3.97 -9.56 -38.38
CA GLU A 107 -3.42 -10.88 -38.13
C GLU A 107 -3.76 -11.91 -39.20
N ASN A 108 -5.03 -11.94 -39.66
CA ASN A 108 -5.54 -13.01 -40.53
C ASN A 108 -5.51 -12.66 -42.03
N ASP A 109 -5.60 -11.37 -42.39
CA ASP A 109 -5.65 -10.93 -43.78
C ASP A 109 -4.95 -9.56 -44.01
N PRO A 110 -3.63 -9.48 -43.73
CA PRO A 110 -2.88 -8.22 -43.80
C PRO A 110 -2.79 -7.62 -45.20
N GLU A 111 -3.05 -8.40 -46.26
CA GLU A 111 -3.04 -7.94 -47.63
C GLU A 111 -4.37 -7.29 -48.09
N ASN A 112 -5.41 -7.37 -47.27
CA ASN A 112 -6.72 -6.78 -47.57
C ASN A 112 -6.79 -5.28 -47.26
N HIS A 113 -5.95 -4.50 -47.94
CA HIS A 113 -5.81 -3.07 -47.71
C HIS A 113 -7.14 -2.30 -47.73
N LYS A 114 -8.11 -2.72 -48.58
CA LYS A 114 -9.42 -2.07 -48.67
C LYS A 114 -10.27 -2.26 -47.41
N ALA A 115 -10.29 -3.45 -46.84
CA ALA A 115 -11.03 -3.72 -45.60
C ALA A 115 -10.40 -3.00 -44.43
N ILE A 116 -9.06 -2.98 -44.38
CA ILE A 116 -8.30 -2.26 -43.35
C ILE A 116 -8.59 -0.76 -43.42
N GLU A 117 -8.55 -0.15 -44.62
CA GLU A 117 -8.80 1.29 -44.83
C GLU A 117 -10.21 1.70 -44.35
N VAL A 118 -11.24 0.91 -44.69
CA VAL A 118 -12.62 1.17 -44.26
C VAL A 118 -12.73 1.15 -42.72
N VAL A 119 -12.10 0.15 -42.05
CA VAL A 119 -12.14 0.06 -40.60
C VAL A 119 -11.34 1.21 -39.95
N MET A 120 -10.20 1.61 -40.53
CA MET A 120 -9.42 2.78 -40.09
C MET A 120 -10.22 4.10 -40.19
N GLU A 121 -10.97 4.30 -41.26
CA GLU A 121 -11.86 5.47 -41.39
C GLU A 121 -12.97 5.45 -40.33
N GLU A 122 -13.63 4.30 -40.10
CA GLU A 122 -14.63 4.15 -39.05
C GLU A 122 -14.04 4.40 -37.64
N MET A 123 -12.84 3.88 -37.35
CA MET A 123 -12.12 4.11 -36.10
C MET A 123 -11.79 5.59 -35.90
N SER A 124 -11.39 6.29 -36.95
CA SER A 124 -11.09 7.74 -36.92
C SER A 124 -12.32 8.58 -36.62
N MET A 125 -13.50 8.21 -37.18
CA MET A 125 -14.76 8.92 -36.93
C MET A 125 -15.24 8.89 -35.50
N ILE A 126 -14.91 7.83 -34.73
CA ILE A 126 -15.36 7.65 -33.34
C ILE A 126 -14.23 7.76 -32.34
N ASN A 127 -13.05 8.31 -32.74
CA ASN A 127 -11.83 8.42 -31.90
C ASN A 127 -11.37 7.09 -31.27
N ALA A 128 -11.56 5.97 -31.99
CA ALA A 128 -11.18 4.66 -31.47
C ALA A 128 -9.66 4.46 -31.36
N TRP A 129 -8.85 5.26 -32.03
CA TRP A 129 -7.39 5.21 -31.96
C TRP A 129 -6.83 5.60 -30.58
N GLU A 130 -7.38 6.64 -29.96
CA GLU A 130 -6.99 7.03 -28.59
C GLU A 130 -7.37 5.95 -27.60
N TYR A 131 -8.54 5.33 -27.81
CA TYR A 131 -9.03 4.24 -26.98
C TYR A 131 -8.18 2.96 -27.15
N GLU A 132 -7.79 2.60 -28.38
CA GLU A 132 -6.86 1.50 -28.66
C GLU A 132 -5.50 1.72 -27.98
N TYR A 133 -4.94 2.92 -28.11
CA TYR A 133 -3.69 3.27 -27.46
C TYR A 133 -3.78 3.13 -25.92
N MET A 134 -4.89 3.58 -25.35
CA MET A 134 -5.15 3.44 -23.92
C MET A 134 -5.21 1.95 -23.50
N ILE A 135 -5.95 1.12 -24.23
CA ILE A 135 -6.02 -0.34 -24.00
C ILE A 135 -4.63 -0.96 -24.04
N LYS A 136 -3.87 -0.74 -25.12
CA LYS A 136 -2.51 -1.28 -25.27
C LYS A 136 -1.57 -0.81 -24.15
N THR A 137 -1.70 0.43 -23.74
CA THR A 137 -0.93 0.97 -22.61
C THR A 137 -1.27 0.27 -21.29
N ILE A 138 -2.56 0.10 -20.98
CA ILE A 138 -3.03 -0.57 -19.77
C ILE A 138 -2.57 -2.04 -19.76
N LEU A 139 -2.78 -2.76 -20.86
CA LEU A 139 -2.39 -4.16 -20.99
C LEU A 139 -0.87 -4.35 -20.86
N GLY A 140 -0.09 -3.51 -21.55
CA GLY A 140 1.37 -3.54 -21.49
C GLY A 140 1.90 -3.23 -20.08
N ARG A 141 1.30 -2.28 -19.36
CA ARG A 141 1.68 -1.95 -17.97
C ARG A 141 1.35 -3.08 -16.99
N LEU A 142 0.28 -3.81 -17.24
CA LEU A 142 -0.15 -4.95 -16.43
C LEU A 142 0.46 -6.29 -16.89
N ASP A 143 1.42 -6.27 -17.83
CA ASP A 143 2.14 -7.45 -18.35
C ASP A 143 1.19 -8.50 -18.93
N ILE A 144 0.21 -8.04 -19.73
CA ILE A 144 -0.77 -8.87 -20.44
C ILE A 144 -0.45 -8.76 -21.94
N HIS A 145 0.18 -9.83 -22.51
CA HIS A 145 0.67 -9.79 -23.89
C HIS A 145 -0.04 -10.78 -24.83
N HIS A 146 -0.59 -11.87 -24.30
CA HIS A 146 -1.18 -12.95 -25.08
C HIS A 146 -2.70 -12.97 -24.93
N LEU A 147 -3.40 -12.24 -25.80
CA LEU A 147 -4.86 -12.06 -25.72
C LEU A 147 -5.64 -13.36 -26.04
N ASP A 148 -5.07 -14.27 -26.82
CA ASP A 148 -5.70 -15.56 -27.18
C ASP A 148 -5.60 -16.62 -26.08
N GLN A 149 -4.83 -16.32 -25.01
CA GLN A 149 -4.65 -17.25 -23.90
C GLN A 149 -5.98 -17.42 -23.15
N ARG A 150 -6.27 -18.70 -22.77
CA ARG A 150 -7.44 -19.01 -21.94
C ARG A 150 -7.23 -18.55 -20.49
N ILE A 151 -8.24 -17.93 -19.91
CA ILE A 151 -8.17 -17.41 -18.53
C ILE A 151 -7.93 -18.53 -17.50
N THR A 152 -8.40 -19.75 -17.78
CA THR A 152 -8.20 -20.91 -16.90
C THR A 152 -6.72 -21.26 -16.66
N THR A 153 -5.85 -20.92 -17.62
CA THR A 153 -4.40 -21.20 -17.53
C THR A 153 -3.61 -20.14 -16.77
N LEU A 154 -4.26 -19.03 -16.40
CA LEU A 154 -3.64 -17.93 -15.70
C LEU A 154 -3.47 -18.24 -14.20
N SER A 155 -2.35 -17.76 -13.63
CA SER A 155 -2.16 -17.73 -12.18
C SER A 155 -3.14 -16.76 -11.50
N GLY A 156 -3.34 -16.89 -10.18
CA GLY A 156 -4.19 -15.99 -9.41
C GLY A 156 -3.81 -14.51 -9.58
N GLY A 157 -2.50 -14.20 -9.53
CA GLY A 157 -2.01 -12.83 -9.74
C GLY A 157 -2.26 -12.31 -11.17
N GLN A 158 -2.12 -13.17 -12.20
CA GLN A 158 -2.45 -12.79 -13.58
C GLN A 158 -3.95 -12.54 -13.76
N LYS A 159 -4.80 -13.37 -13.15
CA LYS A 159 -6.25 -13.17 -13.13
C LYS A 159 -6.64 -11.84 -12.50
N LYS A 160 -6.00 -11.48 -11.39
CA LYS A 160 -6.27 -10.19 -10.73
C LYS A 160 -5.83 -9.00 -11.58
N ARG A 161 -4.64 -9.08 -12.20
CA ARG A 161 -4.16 -8.06 -13.16
C ARG A 161 -5.11 -7.91 -14.34
N LEU A 162 -5.65 -9.02 -14.85
CA LEU A 162 -6.63 -9.01 -15.94
C LEU A 162 -7.95 -8.34 -15.53
N ALA A 163 -8.47 -8.62 -14.34
CA ALA A 163 -9.67 -7.97 -13.81
C ALA A 163 -9.46 -6.46 -13.61
N LEU A 164 -8.29 -6.08 -13.11
CA LEU A 164 -7.90 -4.67 -12.99
C LEU A 164 -7.81 -3.99 -14.35
N ALA A 165 -7.18 -4.65 -15.35
CA ALA A 165 -7.10 -4.12 -16.71
C ALA A 165 -8.49 -3.81 -17.27
N LYS A 166 -9.41 -4.76 -17.19
CA LYS A 166 -10.80 -4.58 -17.64
C LYS A 166 -11.46 -3.39 -16.96
N LEU A 167 -11.36 -3.31 -15.64
CA LEU A 167 -11.94 -2.22 -14.86
C LEU A 167 -11.39 -0.85 -15.28
N LEU A 168 -10.08 -0.75 -15.53
CA LEU A 168 -9.44 0.49 -15.98
C LEU A 168 -9.83 0.88 -17.42
N ILE A 169 -10.07 -0.12 -18.28
CA ILE A 169 -10.53 0.08 -19.66
C ILE A 169 -11.98 0.55 -19.68
N GLU A 170 -12.84 0.00 -18.82
CA GLU A 170 -14.24 0.40 -18.69
C GLU A 170 -14.44 1.81 -18.16
N ASP A 171 -13.46 2.35 -17.44
CA ASP A 171 -13.42 3.70 -16.82
C ASP A 171 -14.77 4.11 -16.18
N PRO A 172 -15.19 3.45 -15.10
CA PRO A 172 -16.48 3.71 -14.45
C PRO A 172 -16.47 5.04 -13.70
N ASP A 173 -17.66 5.56 -13.38
CA ASP A 173 -17.82 6.78 -12.58
C ASP A 173 -17.37 6.57 -11.11
N LEU A 174 -17.51 5.33 -10.60
CA LEU A 174 -17.08 4.92 -9.27
C LEU A 174 -16.25 3.64 -9.34
N TYR A 175 -15.01 3.73 -8.90
CA TYR A 175 -14.11 2.60 -8.71
C TYR A 175 -14.26 2.03 -7.30
N ILE A 176 -14.61 0.76 -7.17
CA ILE A 176 -14.60 0.02 -5.90
C ILE A 176 -13.48 -1.02 -6.00
N LEU A 177 -12.41 -0.87 -5.20
CA LEU A 177 -11.18 -1.63 -5.36
C LEU A 177 -10.87 -2.41 -4.07
N ASP A 178 -10.79 -3.75 -4.17
CA ASP A 178 -10.39 -4.61 -3.04
C ASP A 178 -8.95 -5.12 -3.25
N GLU A 179 -7.99 -4.51 -2.52
CA GLU A 179 -6.55 -4.78 -2.58
C GLU A 179 -5.96 -4.68 -4.01
N PRO A 180 -6.08 -3.52 -4.70
CA PRO A 180 -5.66 -3.40 -6.09
C PRO A 180 -4.14 -3.50 -6.29
N THR A 181 -3.34 -3.25 -5.26
CA THR A 181 -1.87 -3.24 -5.30
C THR A 181 -1.25 -4.63 -5.15
N ASN A 182 -2.00 -5.62 -4.65
CA ASN A 182 -1.49 -6.98 -4.45
C ASN A 182 -1.08 -7.63 -5.77
N HIS A 183 0.10 -8.26 -5.79
CA HIS A 183 0.72 -8.92 -6.95
C HIS A 183 1.17 -7.98 -8.08
N LEU A 184 1.14 -6.67 -7.87
CA LEU A 184 1.73 -5.68 -8.77
C LEU A 184 3.17 -5.41 -8.33
N ASP A 185 4.05 -5.16 -9.28
CA ASP A 185 5.38 -4.62 -8.97
C ASP A 185 5.31 -3.10 -8.71
N ILE A 186 6.37 -2.57 -8.11
CA ILE A 186 6.38 -1.18 -7.65
C ILE A 186 6.19 -0.19 -8.81
N ASP A 187 6.79 -0.46 -9.99
CA ASP A 187 6.63 0.40 -11.18
C ASP A 187 5.16 0.46 -11.64
N THR A 188 4.46 -0.68 -11.57
CA THR A 188 3.04 -0.78 -11.91
C THR A 188 2.16 -0.09 -10.85
N ILE A 189 2.51 -0.20 -9.56
CA ILE A 189 1.80 0.49 -8.47
C ILE A 189 1.92 2.01 -8.65
N GLU A 190 3.11 2.54 -8.90
CA GLU A 190 3.33 3.97 -9.13
C GLU A 190 2.58 4.51 -10.36
N TRP A 191 2.52 3.70 -11.42
CA TRP A 191 1.71 4.05 -12.59
C TRP A 191 0.21 4.07 -12.26
N LEU A 192 -0.27 3.09 -11.49
CA LEU A 192 -1.67 3.03 -11.06
C LEU A 192 -2.04 4.21 -10.15
N GLU A 193 -1.14 4.60 -9.23
CA GLU A 193 -1.30 5.81 -8.40
C GLU A 193 -1.55 7.04 -9.28
N LYS A 194 -0.68 7.28 -10.26
CA LYS A 194 -0.82 8.41 -11.19
C LYS A 194 -2.14 8.35 -11.94
N LEU A 195 -2.49 7.18 -12.49
CA LEU A 195 -3.74 7.00 -13.24
C LEU A 195 -4.99 7.27 -12.39
N LEU A 196 -4.99 6.86 -11.12
CA LEU A 196 -6.12 7.05 -10.22
C LEU A 196 -6.19 8.45 -9.62
N THR A 197 -5.07 9.17 -9.58
CA THR A 197 -5.02 10.56 -9.10
C THR A 197 -5.32 11.57 -10.20
N ASP A 198 -5.15 11.18 -11.47
CA ASP A 198 -5.48 12.03 -12.60
C ASP A 198 -7.00 12.28 -12.67
N GLY A 199 -7.37 13.57 -12.78
CA GLY A 199 -8.76 14.00 -12.88
C GLY A 199 -9.58 13.89 -11.59
N THR A 200 -10.90 13.85 -11.75
CA THR A 200 -11.88 13.86 -10.65
C THR A 200 -12.48 12.46 -10.41
N LYS A 201 -11.66 11.42 -10.40
CA LYS A 201 -12.13 10.04 -10.19
C LYS A 201 -12.70 9.87 -8.79
N THR A 202 -13.79 9.11 -8.68
CA THR A 202 -14.38 8.72 -7.40
C THR A 202 -13.96 7.31 -7.07
N ILE A 203 -13.36 7.11 -5.90
CA ILE A 203 -12.73 5.84 -5.54
C ILE A 203 -13.15 5.45 -4.12
N LEU A 204 -13.55 4.19 -3.96
CA LEU A 204 -13.67 3.53 -2.67
C LEU A 204 -12.74 2.32 -2.70
N MET A 205 -11.75 2.26 -1.82
CA MET A 205 -10.77 1.18 -1.86
C MET A 205 -10.46 0.57 -0.50
N VAL A 206 -10.02 -0.68 -0.53
CA VAL A 206 -9.31 -1.35 0.56
C VAL A 206 -7.91 -1.63 0.07
N THR A 207 -6.90 -1.18 0.81
CA THR A 207 -5.50 -1.57 0.57
C THR A 207 -4.69 -1.48 1.86
N HIS A 208 -3.62 -2.23 1.91
CA HIS A 208 -2.63 -2.21 2.99
C HIS A 208 -1.33 -1.52 2.60
N ASP A 209 -1.22 -1.04 1.34
CA ASP A 209 -0.10 -0.24 0.86
C ASP A 209 -0.22 1.21 1.38
N ARG A 210 0.68 1.57 2.29
CA ARG A 210 0.65 2.86 3.01
C ARG A 210 0.96 4.05 2.11
N TYR A 211 1.92 3.91 1.17
CA TYR A 211 2.23 4.96 0.20
C TYR A 211 1.08 5.17 -0.78
N PHE A 212 0.46 4.07 -1.21
CA PHE A 212 -0.72 4.15 -2.06
C PHE A 212 -1.89 4.86 -1.35
N LEU A 213 -2.12 4.56 -0.06
CA LEU A 213 -3.12 5.24 0.76
C LEU A 213 -2.83 6.74 0.86
N ASP A 214 -1.57 7.10 1.11
CA ASP A 214 -1.17 8.50 1.31
C ASP A 214 -1.26 9.33 0.02
N ASN A 215 -0.86 8.74 -1.11
CA ASN A 215 -0.85 9.44 -2.40
C ASN A 215 -2.24 9.51 -3.07
N VAL A 216 -3.06 8.48 -2.94
CA VAL A 216 -4.33 8.39 -3.68
C VAL A 216 -5.51 8.90 -2.88
N CYS A 217 -5.56 8.64 -1.56
CA CYS A 217 -6.76 8.91 -0.76
C CYS A 217 -6.77 10.31 -0.15
N ASN A 218 -7.95 10.90 -0.08
CA ASN A 218 -8.21 12.16 0.63
C ASN A 218 -9.13 11.99 1.84
N GLU A 219 -9.63 10.78 2.07
CA GLU A 219 -10.46 10.42 3.21
C GLU A 219 -10.20 8.95 3.59
N ILE A 220 -10.06 8.69 4.88
CA ILE A 220 -9.91 7.33 5.41
C ILE A 220 -11.10 7.01 6.32
N LEU A 221 -11.65 5.82 6.14
CA LEU A 221 -12.75 5.29 6.92
C LEU A 221 -12.26 4.04 7.67
N GLU A 222 -12.17 4.12 8.99
CA GLU A 222 -11.72 3.00 9.81
C GLU A 222 -12.91 2.15 10.28
N ILE A 223 -12.82 0.82 10.12
CA ILE A 223 -13.71 -0.12 10.81
C ILE A 223 -13.03 -0.57 12.10
N ASP A 224 -13.49 -0.05 13.24
CA ASP A 224 -13.00 -0.45 14.56
C ASP A 224 -14.16 -0.94 15.43
N LYS A 225 -14.06 -2.18 15.92
CA LYS A 225 -15.08 -2.83 16.78
C LYS A 225 -16.51 -2.73 16.24
N GLY A 226 -16.66 -2.87 14.94
CA GLY A 226 -17.96 -2.82 14.24
C GLY A 226 -18.54 -1.40 14.03
N LYS A 227 -17.75 -0.35 14.29
CA LYS A 227 -18.11 1.04 14.01
C LYS A 227 -17.28 1.61 12.88
N LEU A 228 -17.87 2.50 12.08
CA LEU A 228 -17.20 3.27 11.05
C LEU A 228 -16.78 4.63 11.62
N ILE A 229 -15.51 4.97 11.50
CA ILE A 229 -14.93 6.21 12.00
C ILE A 229 -14.26 6.93 10.83
N PRO A 230 -14.79 8.10 10.39
CA PRO A 230 -14.20 8.84 9.29
C PRO A 230 -13.04 9.73 9.76
N TYR A 231 -12.00 9.82 8.90
CA TYR A 231 -10.88 10.73 9.03
C TYR A 231 -10.72 11.50 7.71
N ALA A 232 -10.91 12.82 7.76
CA ALA A 232 -10.79 13.68 6.58
C ALA A 232 -9.33 14.09 6.40
N GLY A 233 -8.57 13.30 5.64
CA GLY A 233 -7.14 13.51 5.39
C GLY A 233 -6.49 12.28 4.78
N ASN A 234 -5.16 12.35 4.64
CA ASN A 234 -4.32 11.27 4.14
C ASN A 234 -3.98 10.24 5.25
N TYR A 235 -3.13 9.27 4.92
CA TYR A 235 -2.77 8.20 5.85
C TYR A 235 -1.97 8.69 7.06
N GLU A 236 -1.10 9.68 6.89
CA GLU A 236 -0.32 10.29 7.99
C GLU A 236 -1.24 10.97 9.01
N TYR A 237 -2.20 11.76 8.54
CA TYR A 237 -3.23 12.38 9.38
C TYR A 237 -4.06 11.34 10.15
N TYR A 238 -4.43 10.24 9.48
CA TYR A 238 -5.14 9.13 10.13
C TYR A 238 -4.33 8.54 11.29
N LEU A 239 -3.02 8.28 11.09
CA LEU A 239 -2.16 7.72 12.13
C LEU A 239 -2.06 8.63 13.34
N GLU A 240 -1.89 9.94 13.13
CA GLU A 240 -1.85 10.93 14.20
C GLU A 240 -3.16 10.92 15.00
N LYS A 241 -4.29 11.02 14.34
CA LYS A 241 -5.62 11.05 14.99
C LYS A 241 -6.00 9.73 15.65
N LYS A 242 -5.59 8.60 15.07
CA LYS A 242 -5.74 7.28 15.71
C LYS A 242 -4.93 7.19 17.01
N ALA A 243 -3.68 7.66 17.00
CA ALA A 243 -2.83 7.67 18.20
C ALA A 243 -3.40 8.56 19.30
N GLU A 244 -3.90 9.75 18.96
CA GLU A 244 -4.59 10.63 19.91
C GLU A 244 -5.83 9.96 20.53
N ARG A 245 -6.67 9.33 19.71
CA ARG A 245 -7.86 8.60 20.15
C ARG A 245 -7.50 7.43 21.08
N GLU A 246 -6.54 6.60 20.67
CA GLU A 246 -6.09 5.47 21.50
C GLU A 246 -5.52 5.93 22.86
N SER A 247 -4.78 7.03 22.87
CA SER A 247 -4.26 7.63 24.10
C SER A 247 -5.40 8.14 25.02
N ALA A 248 -6.39 8.82 24.46
CA ALA A 248 -7.57 9.30 25.19
C ALA A 248 -8.40 8.14 25.75
N ASP A 249 -8.62 7.09 24.94
CA ASP A 249 -9.33 5.87 25.36
C ASP A 249 -8.58 5.13 26.49
N ALA A 250 -7.26 5.03 26.40
CA ALA A 250 -6.42 4.42 27.44
C ALA A 250 -6.50 5.21 28.76
N ALA A 251 -6.45 6.55 28.70
CA ALA A 251 -6.61 7.41 29.88
C ALA A 251 -8.01 7.27 30.50
N ALA A 252 -9.05 7.24 29.67
CA ALA A 252 -10.43 7.03 30.13
C ALA A 252 -10.61 5.64 30.77
N PHE A 253 -10.04 4.59 30.15
CA PHE A 253 -10.06 3.25 30.71
C PHE A 253 -9.36 3.18 32.07
N GLN A 254 -8.17 3.77 32.21
CA GLN A 254 -7.43 3.80 33.48
C GLN A 254 -8.23 4.53 34.58
N LYS A 255 -8.88 5.64 34.24
CA LYS A 255 -9.77 6.38 35.15
C LYS A 255 -10.95 5.51 35.59
N ASN A 256 -11.63 4.85 34.64
CA ASN A 256 -12.77 3.97 34.92
C ASN A 256 -12.36 2.74 35.72
N SER A 257 -11.21 2.13 35.43
CA SER A 257 -10.66 1.00 36.18
C SER A 257 -10.32 1.36 37.62
N ASN A 258 -9.74 2.54 37.84
CA ASN A 258 -9.45 3.02 39.20
C ASN A 258 -10.77 3.32 39.95
N LEU A 259 -11.78 3.86 39.29
CA LEU A 259 -13.10 4.10 39.87
C LEU A 259 -13.79 2.76 40.21
N LEU A 260 -13.77 1.80 39.27
CA LEU A 260 -14.33 0.46 39.46
C LEU A 260 -13.71 -0.22 40.68
N ARG A 261 -12.39 -0.11 40.89
CA ARG A 261 -11.71 -0.65 42.09
C ARG A 261 -12.25 -0.04 43.38
N LYS A 262 -12.46 1.29 43.40
CA LYS A 262 -13.05 1.99 44.56
C LYS A 262 -14.49 1.56 44.80
N GLU A 263 -15.31 1.46 43.76
CA GLU A 263 -16.70 1.04 43.88
C GLU A 263 -16.80 -0.46 44.26
N LEU A 264 -15.88 -1.32 43.80
CA LEU A 264 -15.80 -2.71 44.21
C LEU A 264 -15.48 -2.85 45.73
N GLU A 265 -14.55 -2.03 46.25
CA GLU A 265 -14.28 -1.98 47.69
C GLU A 265 -15.50 -1.54 48.48
N TRP A 266 -16.24 -0.53 47.99
CA TRP A 266 -17.51 -0.10 48.59
C TRP A 266 -18.57 -1.21 48.50
N MET A 267 -18.67 -1.93 47.39
CA MET A 267 -19.59 -3.08 47.21
C MET A 267 -19.27 -4.20 48.21
N ARG A 268 -18.02 -4.45 48.53
CA ARG A 268 -17.57 -5.50 49.50
C ARG A 268 -17.81 -5.13 50.97
N ARG A 269 -17.87 -3.84 51.30
CA ARG A 269 -18.15 -3.38 52.66
C ARG A 269 -19.60 -3.68 53.04
N GLN A 270 -19.83 -4.23 54.23
CA GLN A 270 -21.19 -4.40 54.76
C GLN A 270 -21.83 -3.04 55.06
N PRO A 271 -23.15 -2.86 54.81
CA PRO A 271 -23.84 -1.63 55.20
C PRO A 271 -23.81 -1.45 56.72
N GLN A 272 -23.50 -0.22 57.15
CA GLN A 272 -23.55 0.11 58.60
C GLN A 272 -25.02 0.17 59.03
N ALA A 273 -25.36 -0.57 60.12
CA ALA A 273 -26.61 -0.58 60.85
C ALA A 273 -27.89 -0.31 60.06
N ARG A 274 -28.76 -1.28 59.83
CA ARG A 274 -30.10 -1.21 59.21
C ARG A 274 -30.25 -0.44 57.88
N GLY A 275 -29.13 -0.03 57.24
CA GLY A 275 -29.15 0.69 55.94
C GLY A 275 -29.08 -0.29 54.78
N THR A 276 -29.86 -0.03 53.70
CA THR A 276 -29.73 -0.72 52.41
C THR A 276 -28.77 0.07 51.51
N LYS A 277 -27.90 -0.64 50.73
CA LYS A 277 -27.05 0.02 49.71
C LYS A 277 -27.91 0.73 48.68
N SER A 278 -27.51 1.90 48.24
CA SER A 278 -28.18 2.66 47.20
C SER A 278 -28.26 1.88 45.91
N LYS A 279 -29.46 1.59 45.40
CA LYS A 279 -29.70 0.85 44.13
C LYS A 279 -29.06 1.58 42.94
N ALA A 280 -29.17 2.90 42.87
CA ALA A 280 -28.55 3.72 41.82
C ALA A 280 -27.02 3.57 41.76
N ARG A 281 -26.34 3.41 42.90
CA ARG A 281 -24.88 3.22 42.95
C ARG A 281 -24.47 1.81 42.59
N ILE A 282 -25.33 0.82 42.87
CA ILE A 282 -25.15 -0.58 42.44
C ILE A 282 -25.30 -0.66 40.93
N ASP A 283 -26.31 -0.04 40.35
CA ASP A 283 -26.53 0.00 38.91
C ASP A 283 -25.37 0.71 38.21
N ALA A 284 -24.90 1.84 38.72
CA ALA A 284 -23.72 2.55 38.22
C ALA A 284 -22.43 1.71 38.29
N TYR A 285 -22.28 0.85 39.30
CA TYR A 285 -21.15 -0.10 39.37
C TYR A 285 -21.19 -1.11 38.24
N TYR A 286 -22.37 -1.72 37.95
CA TYR A 286 -22.51 -2.69 36.86
C TYR A 286 -22.30 -2.01 35.49
N ASP A 287 -22.81 -0.81 35.29
CA ASP A 287 -22.55 -0.02 34.08
C ASP A 287 -21.05 0.28 33.89
N LEU A 288 -20.34 0.54 34.97
CA LEU A 288 -18.90 0.79 34.96
C LEU A 288 -18.11 -0.50 34.73
N GLU A 289 -18.56 -1.61 35.31
CA GLU A 289 -17.99 -2.94 35.09
C GLU A 289 -18.11 -3.35 33.64
N ASP A 290 -19.27 -3.17 33.00
CA ASP A 290 -19.49 -3.48 31.60
C ASP A 290 -18.63 -2.60 30.65
N LYS A 291 -18.45 -1.32 30.98
CA LYS A 291 -17.55 -0.40 30.25
C LYS A 291 -16.09 -0.80 30.36
N THR A 292 -15.70 -1.43 31.48
CA THR A 292 -14.29 -1.84 31.71
C THR A 292 -14.00 -3.28 31.29
N LYS A 293 -14.98 -4.17 31.16
CA LYS A 293 -14.79 -5.55 30.69
C LYS A 293 -14.24 -5.66 29.28
N ASN A 294 -14.61 -4.73 28.39
CA ASN A 294 -14.34 -4.81 26.94
C ASN A 294 -13.29 -3.81 26.43
N GLY A 295 -12.59 -3.07 27.31
CA GLY A 295 -11.84 -1.88 26.90
C GLY A 295 -10.42 -1.70 27.45
N GLY A 296 -9.67 -2.76 27.72
CA GLY A 296 -8.26 -2.59 28.16
C GLY A 296 -7.37 -2.04 27.04
N PRO A 297 -6.42 -1.11 27.35
CA PRO A 297 -5.44 -0.66 26.38
C PRO A 297 -4.62 -1.86 25.89
N LYS A 298 -4.37 -1.91 24.57
CA LYS A 298 -3.39 -2.86 24.02
C LYS A 298 -2.04 -2.55 24.68
N GLN A 299 -1.49 -3.48 25.46
CA GLN A 299 -0.15 -3.29 26.01
C GLN A 299 0.84 -3.23 24.84
N LYS A 300 1.49 -2.08 24.65
CA LYS A 300 2.67 -1.98 23.78
C LYS A 300 3.81 -2.71 24.51
N VAL A 301 4.14 -3.89 24.03
CA VAL A 301 5.33 -4.64 24.46
C VAL A 301 6.39 -4.37 23.39
N GLU A 302 7.47 -3.70 23.76
CA GLU A 302 8.61 -3.52 22.86
C GLU A 302 9.19 -4.90 22.51
N LEU A 303 9.09 -5.26 21.23
CA LEU A 303 9.54 -6.53 20.68
C LEU A 303 11.01 -6.42 20.26
N SER A 304 11.93 -6.59 21.17
CA SER A 304 13.34 -6.79 20.85
C SER A 304 13.76 -8.21 21.20
N VAL A 305 13.95 -9.08 20.19
CA VAL A 305 14.33 -10.48 20.38
C VAL A 305 15.84 -10.63 20.29
N LYS A 306 16.42 -11.37 21.24
CA LYS A 306 17.85 -11.71 21.19
C LYS A 306 18.04 -12.79 20.12
N THR A 307 18.72 -12.46 19.01
CA THR A 307 19.05 -13.43 17.97
C THR A 307 20.01 -14.52 18.46
N ALA A 308 19.95 -15.70 17.85
CA ALA A 308 20.91 -16.77 18.09
C ALA A 308 22.35 -16.24 17.89
N ARG A 309 23.32 -16.85 18.63
CA ARG A 309 24.74 -16.46 18.51
C ARG A 309 25.20 -16.59 17.08
N GLN A 310 25.75 -15.53 16.51
CA GLN A 310 26.21 -15.44 15.14
C GLN A 310 27.74 -15.47 15.12
N GLY A 311 28.34 -16.39 14.35
CA GLY A 311 29.76 -16.43 14.10
C GLY A 311 30.22 -15.38 13.09
N ASN A 312 31.52 -15.29 12.83
CA ASN A 312 32.07 -14.32 11.88
C ASN A 312 31.75 -14.68 10.41
N LYS A 313 31.65 -15.97 10.10
CA LYS A 313 31.24 -16.45 8.76
C LYS A 313 29.75 -16.76 8.77
N ILE A 314 28.97 -15.97 8.02
CA ILE A 314 27.51 -16.10 7.98
C ILE A 314 27.12 -16.83 6.70
N MET A 315 27.36 -16.23 5.56
CA MET A 315 27.15 -16.81 4.24
C MET A 315 28.00 -16.07 3.21
N GLU A 316 28.57 -16.83 2.29
CA GLU A 316 29.36 -16.31 1.16
C GLU A 316 28.81 -16.89 -0.13
N ILE A 317 28.64 -16.04 -1.12
CA ILE A 317 28.21 -16.37 -2.48
C ILE A 317 29.42 -16.13 -3.37
N GLU A 318 29.87 -17.14 -4.11
CA GLU A 318 31.03 -17.07 -4.98
C GLU A 318 30.63 -17.42 -6.42
N HIS A 319 30.66 -16.44 -7.32
CA HIS A 319 30.45 -16.59 -8.76
C HIS A 319 29.23 -17.44 -9.14
N VAL A 320 28.10 -17.22 -8.46
CA VAL A 320 26.89 -18.00 -8.65
C VAL A 320 26.17 -17.61 -9.93
N CYS A 321 25.92 -18.63 -10.77
CA CYS A 321 25.11 -18.52 -11.99
C CYS A 321 23.93 -19.48 -11.92
N LYS A 322 22.78 -19.05 -12.48
CA LYS A 322 21.58 -19.89 -12.64
C LYS A 322 20.82 -19.54 -13.90
N SER A 323 20.49 -20.57 -14.69
CA SER A 323 19.69 -20.46 -15.91
C SER A 323 18.55 -21.47 -15.91
N PHE A 324 17.46 -21.11 -16.60
CA PHE A 324 16.33 -21.99 -16.88
C PHE A 324 15.98 -21.89 -18.37
N ASN A 325 15.82 -23.01 -19.05
CA ASN A 325 15.44 -23.06 -20.46
C ASN A 325 16.29 -22.14 -21.36
N ASN A 326 17.61 -22.15 -21.22
CA ASN A 326 18.58 -21.27 -21.90
C ASN A 326 18.43 -19.76 -21.60
N LYS A 327 17.61 -19.36 -20.64
CA LYS A 327 17.51 -17.98 -20.19
C LYS A 327 18.32 -17.82 -18.91
N ASN A 328 19.35 -16.97 -18.94
CA ASN A 328 20.12 -16.64 -17.75
C ASN A 328 19.22 -15.80 -16.81
N VAL A 329 19.11 -16.25 -15.54
CA VAL A 329 18.34 -15.56 -14.51
C VAL A 329 19.26 -14.87 -13.51
N ILE A 330 20.39 -15.52 -13.17
CA ILE A 330 21.43 -14.96 -12.32
C ILE A 330 22.76 -15.21 -13.02
N THR A 331 23.57 -14.15 -13.15
CA THR A 331 24.84 -14.16 -13.85
C THR A 331 25.91 -13.69 -12.88
N ASP A 332 26.93 -14.52 -12.65
CA ASP A 332 28.18 -14.23 -11.92
C ASP A 332 28.03 -13.39 -10.63
N PHE A 333 27.07 -13.78 -9.77
CA PHE A 333 26.80 -13.04 -8.55
C PHE A 333 27.69 -13.48 -7.40
N SER A 334 28.40 -12.53 -6.78
CA SER A 334 29.26 -12.75 -5.61
C SER A 334 28.91 -11.75 -4.51
N TYR A 335 28.77 -12.25 -3.26
CA TYR A 335 28.48 -11.41 -2.10
C TYR A 335 28.88 -12.11 -0.79
N VAL A 336 29.36 -11.34 0.18
CA VAL A 336 29.69 -11.82 1.53
C VAL A 336 28.79 -11.12 2.54
N PHE A 337 27.91 -11.89 3.16
CA PHE A 337 26.98 -11.37 4.17
C PHE A 337 27.70 -11.03 5.48
N LYS A 338 27.43 -9.84 6.00
CA LYS A 338 27.95 -9.35 7.29
C LYS A 338 26.86 -9.34 8.34
N LYS A 339 27.28 -9.38 9.60
CA LYS A 339 26.34 -9.30 10.73
C LYS A 339 25.60 -7.97 10.71
N GLY A 340 24.27 -8.06 10.79
CA GLY A 340 23.38 -6.91 10.80
C GLY A 340 23.07 -6.34 9.41
N ASP A 341 23.50 -7.01 8.31
CA ASP A 341 23.12 -6.59 6.97
C ASP A 341 21.60 -6.54 6.80
N ARG A 342 21.10 -5.45 6.25
CA ARG A 342 19.69 -5.19 5.98
C ARG A 342 19.51 -4.96 4.47
N ILE A 343 19.13 -6.02 3.77
CA ILE A 343 19.13 -6.06 2.31
C ILE A 343 17.71 -6.13 1.80
N GLY A 344 17.31 -5.14 0.99
CA GLY A 344 16.10 -5.18 0.19
C GLY A 344 16.37 -5.82 -1.17
N VAL A 345 15.45 -6.62 -1.67
CA VAL A 345 15.54 -7.19 -3.01
C VAL A 345 14.44 -6.57 -3.86
N ALA A 346 14.84 -5.77 -4.85
CA ALA A 346 13.95 -5.06 -5.75
C ALA A 346 14.10 -5.55 -7.20
N GLY A 347 13.02 -5.48 -7.97
CA GLY A 347 12.99 -5.85 -9.37
C GLY A 347 11.59 -6.22 -9.84
N LYS A 348 11.38 -6.21 -11.15
CA LYS A 348 10.10 -6.57 -11.78
C LYS A 348 9.68 -8.00 -11.47
N ASN A 349 8.41 -8.30 -11.65
CA ASN A 349 7.94 -9.67 -11.57
C ASN A 349 8.63 -10.52 -12.64
N GLY A 350 9.09 -11.75 -12.24
CA GLY A 350 9.86 -12.62 -13.12
C GLY A 350 11.34 -12.26 -13.30
N SER A 351 11.89 -11.27 -12.60
CA SER A 351 13.32 -10.90 -12.67
C SER A 351 14.28 -11.89 -11.99
N GLY A 352 13.76 -12.89 -11.26
CA GLY A 352 14.58 -13.90 -10.59
C GLY A 352 14.69 -13.75 -9.08
N LYS A 353 13.87 -12.89 -8.43
CA LYS A 353 13.86 -12.69 -6.97
C LYS A 353 13.73 -14.01 -6.21
N SER A 354 12.68 -14.77 -6.48
CA SER A 354 12.44 -16.07 -5.82
C SER A 354 13.52 -17.12 -6.18
N THR A 355 14.13 -17.02 -7.36
CA THR A 355 15.27 -17.87 -7.74
C THR A 355 16.48 -17.60 -6.86
N LEU A 356 16.81 -16.33 -6.63
CA LEU A 356 17.88 -15.93 -5.71
C LEU A 356 17.61 -16.45 -4.30
N LEU A 357 16.40 -16.28 -3.76
CA LEU A 357 16.04 -16.78 -2.44
C LEU A 357 16.14 -18.33 -2.35
N ASN A 358 15.69 -19.04 -3.36
CA ASN A 358 15.77 -20.50 -3.41
C ASN A 358 17.21 -21.01 -3.49
N LEU A 359 18.11 -20.29 -4.15
CA LEU A 359 19.55 -20.58 -4.14
C LEU A 359 20.14 -20.40 -2.73
N LEU A 360 19.84 -19.27 -2.07
CA LEU A 360 20.35 -18.98 -0.72
C LEU A 360 19.85 -19.96 0.33
N THR A 361 18.61 -20.41 0.19
CA THR A 361 18.03 -21.42 1.11
C THR A 361 18.49 -22.85 0.81
N GLY A 362 19.14 -23.07 -0.34
CA GLY A 362 19.55 -24.39 -0.80
C GLY A 362 18.41 -25.25 -1.35
N ALA A 363 17.24 -24.65 -1.65
CA ALA A 363 16.11 -25.32 -2.30
C ALA A 363 16.43 -25.70 -3.76
N ILE A 364 17.28 -24.90 -4.42
CA ILE A 364 17.87 -25.21 -5.74
C ILE A 364 19.38 -25.04 -5.70
N ASN A 365 20.11 -25.81 -6.51
CA ASN A 365 21.54 -25.67 -6.63
C ASN A 365 21.92 -24.69 -7.75
N PRO A 366 23.00 -23.91 -7.59
CA PRO A 366 23.55 -23.12 -8.68
C PRO A 366 24.09 -24.00 -9.80
N ASP A 367 24.11 -23.48 -11.03
CA ASP A 367 24.69 -24.16 -12.19
C ASP A 367 26.21 -23.98 -12.20
N ARG A 368 26.71 -22.85 -11.68
CA ARG A 368 28.13 -22.56 -11.45
C ARG A 368 28.27 -21.78 -10.15
N GLY A 369 29.48 -21.78 -9.59
CA GLY A 369 29.80 -21.11 -8.34
C GLY A 369 29.43 -21.90 -7.10
N ALA A 370 29.53 -21.28 -5.93
CA ALA A 370 29.27 -21.94 -4.66
C ALA A 370 28.55 -20.98 -3.69
N ILE A 371 27.73 -21.55 -2.80
CA ILE A 371 27.14 -20.86 -1.67
C ILE A 371 27.63 -21.55 -0.40
N ILE A 372 28.40 -20.83 0.39
CA ILE A 372 29.05 -21.36 1.60
C ILE A 372 28.31 -20.79 2.79
N LYS A 373 27.60 -21.65 3.50
CA LYS A 373 26.85 -21.28 4.71
C LYS A 373 27.73 -21.48 5.96
N GLY A 374 27.73 -20.51 6.87
CA GLY A 374 28.41 -20.63 8.15
C GLY A 374 27.72 -21.65 9.07
N GLU A 375 28.50 -22.41 9.84
CA GLU A 375 27.99 -23.48 10.73
C GLU A 375 26.99 -22.97 11.79
N THR A 376 27.14 -21.73 12.27
CA THR A 376 26.26 -21.13 13.27
C THR A 376 25.04 -20.42 12.67
N THR A 377 24.88 -20.44 11.33
CA THR A 377 23.80 -19.74 10.65
C THR A 377 22.49 -20.50 10.73
N VAL A 378 21.54 -19.93 11.48
CA VAL A 378 20.16 -20.42 11.62
C VAL A 378 19.26 -19.60 10.68
N MET A 379 18.79 -20.22 9.60
CA MET A 379 17.96 -19.55 8.61
C MET A 379 16.49 -19.63 9.01
N GLY A 380 15.80 -18.49 8.93
CA GLY A 380 14.35 -18.39 8.89
C GLY A 380 13.92 -17.94 7.51
N TYR A 381 13.08 -18.70 6.84
CA TYR A 381 12.55 -18.34 5.53
C TYR A 381 11.04 -18.33 5.56
N PHE A 382 10.48 -17.14 5.30
CA PHE A 382 9.05 -16.94 5.07
C PHE A 382 8.83 -16.85 3.57
N GLN A 383 8.19 -17.88 3.00
CA GLN A 383 7.95 -18.00 1.56
C GLN A 383 6.49 -17.68 1.22
N GLN A 384 6.26 -16.96 0.14
CA GLN A 384 4.94 -16.75 -0.43
C GLN A 384 4.43 -18.07 -1.04
N GLY A 385 3.43 -18.69 -0.41
CA GLY A 385 2.79 -19.89 -0.93
C GLY A 385 3.60 -21.18 -0.69
N GLY A 386 3.26 -21.97 0.24
CA GLY A 386 3.92 -23.25 0.52
C GLY A 386 3.65 -23.77 1.91
N MET A 387 2.54 -23.35 2.49
CA MET A 387 2.18 -23.82 3.82
C MET A 387 1.23 -24.99 3.80
N VAL A 388 1.67 -26.08 4.38
CA VAL A 388 0.79 -27.20 4.72
C VAL A 388 0.70 -27.25 6.24
N PHE A 389 -0.34 -26.60 6.79
CA PHE A 389 -0.73 -26.87 8.17
C PHE A 389 -1.65 -28.09 8.20
N LYS A 390 -1.53 -28.89 9.25
CA LYS A 390 -2.55 -29.89 9.54
C LYS A 390 -3.78 -29.15 10.10
N GLU A 391 -4.88 -29.17 9.39
CA GLU A 391 -6.10 -28.43 9.73
C GLU A 391 -6.69 -28.80 11.10
N THR A 392 -6.34 -29.99 11.62
CA THR A 392 -6.75 -30.51 12.91
C THR A 392 -5.91 -30.03 14.09
N GLU A 393 -4.78 -29.35 13.84
CA GLU A 393 -3.93 -28.79 14.91
C GLU A 393 -4.52 -27.48 15.46
N ARG A 394 -4.21 -27.18 16.73
CA ARG A 394 -4.56 -25.89 17.34
C ARG A 394 -3.49 -24.86 17.04
N VAL A 395 -3.91 -23.60 16.93
CA VAL A 395 -3.02 -22.46 16.66
C VAL A 395 -1.84 -22.40 17.63
N ILE A 396 -2.09 -22.57 18.93
CA ILE A 396 -1.04 -22.51 19.96
C ILE A 396 -0.06 -23.67 19.86
N ASP A 397 -0.53 -24.86 19.48
CA ASP A 397 0.31 -26.06 19.42
C ASP A 397 1.34 -25.95 18.30
N VAL A 398 0.97 -25.39 17.15
CA VAL A 398 1.88 -25.15 16.01
C VAL A 398 3.06 -24.27 16.42
N VAL A 399 2.81 -23.25 17.23
CA VAL A 399 3.87 -22.34 17.69
C VAL A 399 4.69 -22.99 18.79
N LYS A 400 4.05 -23.67 19.76
CA LYS A 400 4.74 -24.40 20.85
C LYS A 400 5.60 -25.55 20.35
N ASN A 401 5.22 -26.23 19.27
CA ASN A 401 6.01 -27.28 18.66
C ASN A 401 7.37 -26.78 18.12
N VAL A 402 7.51 -25.47 17.87
CA VAL A 402 8.78 -24.85 17.48
C VAL A 402 9.58 -24.43 18.72
N ALA A 403 8.95 -23.67 19.61
CA ALA A 403 9.53 -23.25 20.89
C ALA A 403 8.43 -22.82 21.85
N GLU A 404 8.57 -23.11 23.13
CA GLU A 404 7.62 -22.69 24.15
C GLU A 404 7.86 -21.23 24.60
N PHE A 405 9.13 -20.80 24.56
CA PHE A 405 9.57 -19.46 24.95
C PHE A 405 10.61 -18.93 23.96
N ILE A 406 10.63 -17.62 23.75
CA ILE A 406 11.70 -16.89 23.06
C ILE A 406 12.38 -15.96 24.04
N THR A 407 13.70 -15.86 23.97
CA THR A 407 14.48 -14.91 24.77
C THR A 407 14.50 -13.55 24.09
N MET A 408 14.08 -12.52 24.82
CA MET A 408 14.13 -11.12 24.40
C MET A 408 15.54 -10.54 24.55
N ALA A 409 15.83 -9.42 23.91
CA ALA A 409 17.14 -8.77 23.99
C ALA A 409 17.48 -8.29 25.39
N ASP A 410 16.48 -7.95 26.21
CA ASP A 410 16.61 -7.60 27.63
C ASP A 410 16.84 -8.82 28.58
N GLY A 411 16.91 -10.02 27.98
CA GLY A 411 17.09 -11.29 28.73
C GLY A 411 15.79 -11.88 29.29
N LYS A 412 14.66 -11.20 29.17
CA LYS A 412 13.35 -11.77 29.53
C LYS A 412 12.90 -12.78 28.50
N THR A 413 12.04 -13.70 28.92
CA THR A 413 11.42 -14.68 28.01
C THR A 413 9.98 -14.32 27.77
N ILE A 414 9.55 -14.41 26.51
CA ILE A 414 8.15 -14.29 26.10
C ILE A 414 7.62 -15.66 25.74
N SER A 415 6.44 -16.01 26.23
CA SER A 415 5.80 -17.28 25.89
C SER A 415 5.17 -17.25 24.50
N ALA A 416 5.01 -18.43 23.88
CA ALA A 416 4.30 -18.58 22.60
C ALA A 416 2.91 -17.95 22.64
N SER A 417 2.16 -18.07 23.74
CA SER A 417 0.84 -17.45 23.91
C SER A 417 0.90 -15.92 23.93
N ALA A 418 1.90 -15.34 24.60
CA ALA A 418 2.07 -13.88 24.64
C ALA A 418 2.47 -13.34 23.26
N LEU A 419 3.37 -14.03 22.54
CA LEU A 419 3.73 -13.66 21.16
C LEU A 419 2.52 -13.76 20.23
N LEU A 420 1.71 -14.83 20.32
CA LEU A 420 0.45 -14.95 19.58
C LEU A 420 -0.49 -13.77 19.83
N THR A 421 -0.58 -13.30 21.08
CA THR A 421 -1.40 -12.14 21.43
C THR A 421 -0.89 -10.86 20.78
N LEU A 422 0.43 -10.66 20.72
CA LEU A 422 1.06 -9.52 20.04
C LEU A 422 0.77 -9.51 18.54
N PHE A 423 0.78 -10.70 17.91
CA PHE A 423 0.41 -10.87 16.50
C PHE A 423 -1.11 -11.02 16.28
N LEU A 424 -1.90 -10.41 17.17
CA LEU A 424 -3.36 -10.31 17.06
C LEU A 424 -4.12 -11.64 17.07
N PHE A 425 -3.58 -12.66 17.74
CA PHE A 425 -4.31 -13.88 18.09
C PHE A 425 -4.77 -13.80 19.56
N PRO A 426 -6.01 -13.35 19.82
CA PRO A 426 -6.51 -13.30 21.20
C PRO A 426 -6.61 -14.70 21.81
N PRO A 427 -6.55 -14.86 23.15
CA PRO A 427 -6.53 -16.16 23.82
C PRO A 427 -7.63 -17.13 23.36
N ALA A 428 -8.82 -16.62 23.08
CA ALA A 428 -9.93 -17.44 22.58
C ALA A 428 -9.62 -18.09 21.22
N LYS A 429 -8.89 -17.41 20.31
CA LYS A 429 -8.51 -17.94 19.00
C LYS A 429 -7.31 -18.88 19.08
N GLN A 430 -6.42 -18.72 20.08
CA GLN A 430 -5.20 -19.53 20.21
C GLN A 430 -5.50 -21.02 20.43
N HIS A 431 -6.61 -21.33 21.09
CA HIS A 431 -7.06 -22.71 21.34
C HIS A 431 -7.98 -23.26 20.21
N GLY A 432 -8.29 -22.45 19.21
CA GLY A 432 -9.06 -22.85 18.03
C GLY A 432 -8.22 -23.70 17.05
N PHE A 433 -8.92 -24.43 16.16
CA PHE A 433 -8.29 -25.21 15.10
C PHE A 433 -7.89 -24.30 13.92
N ILE A 434 -6.81 -24.69 13.23
CA ILE A 434 -6.27 -23.97 12.06
C ILE A 434 -7.28 -23.94 10.90
N SER A 435 -8.13 -24.98 10.76
CA SER A 435 -9.21 -25.01 9.76
C SER A 435 -10.16 -23.81 9.83
N LYS A 436 -10.28 -23.16 11.00
CA LYS A 436 -11.16 -22.00 11.22
C LYS A 436 -10.47 -20.66 10.94
N LEU A 437 -9.16 -20.66 10.62
CA LEU A 437 -8.42 -19.46 10.34
C LEU A 437 -8.62 -19.00 8.88
N SER A 438 -8.72 -17.68 8.70
CA SER A 438 -8.65 -17.06 7.37
C SER A 438 -7.26 -17.22 6.75
N GLY A 439 -7.14 -16.99 5.42
CA GLY A 439 -5.86 -17.05 4.73
C GLY A 439 -4.80 -16.11 5.33
N GLY A 440 -5.15 -14.89 5.63
CA GLY A 440 -4.26 -13.92 6.28
C GLY A 440 -3.86 -14.33 7.71
N GLU A 441 -4.78 -14.95 8.48
CA GLU A 441 -4.45 -15.49 9.80
C GLU A 441 -3.49 -16.69 9.71
N LYS A 442 -3.66 -17.57 8.72
CA LYS A 442 -2.71 -18.67 8.45
C LYS A 442 -1.32 -18.13 8.10
N LYS A 443 -1.24 -17.07 7.29
CA LYS A 443 0.05 -16.41 6.95
C LYS A 443 0.71 -15.78 8.18
N ARG A 444 -0.04 -15.09 9.04
CA ARG A 444 0.47 -14.59 10.32
C ARG A 444 1.02 -15.71 11.20
N LEU A 445 0.32 -16.83 11.28
CA LEU A 445 0.76 -17.99 12.06
C LEU A 445 2.09 -18.56 11.53
N LEU A 446 2.26 -18.61 10.20
CA LEU A 446 3.54 -19.03 9.60
C LEU A 446 4.66 -18.06 9.94
N LEU A 447 4.42 -16.77 9.77
CA LEU A 447 5.42 -15.76 10.10
C LEU A 447 5.90 -15.96 11.54
N MET A 448 4.98 -16.14 12.48
CA MET A 448 5.31 -16.42 13.87
C MET A 448 6.11 -17.72 14.03
N GLN A 449 5.75 -18.78 13.31
CA GLN A 449 6.48 -20.04 13.35
C GLN A 449 7.94 -19.87 12.88
N VAL A 450 8.17 -19.03 11.86
CA VAL A 450 9.51 -18.68 11.38
C VAL A 450 10.27 -17.88 12.43
N LEU A 451 9.64 -16.88 13.03
CA LEU A 451 10.27 -16.02 14.06
C LEU A 451 10.58 -16.80 15.36
N MET A 452 9.74 -17.74 15.74
CA MET A 452 9.95 -18.61 16.92
C MET A 452 11.19 -19.49 16.82
N LYS A 453 11.67 -19.80 15.60
CA LYS A 453 12.95 -20.52 15.42
C LYS A 453 14.16 -19.70 15.84
N ASN A 454 13.96 -18.45 16.20
CA ASN A 454 15.00 -17.49 16.57
C ASN A 454 16.15 -17.45 15.54
N PRO A 455 15.85 -17.22 14.26
CA PRO A 455 16.86 -17.19 13.21
C PRO A 455 17.84 -16.03 13.44
N ASN A 456 19.08 -16.20 12.96
CA ASN A 456 20.04 -15.11 12.86
C ASN A 456 20.29 -14.67 11.40
N PHE A 457 19.66 -15.36 10.45
CA PHE A 457 19.54 -14.98 9.04
C PHE A 457 18.06 -15.14 8.64
N LEU A 458 17.36 -14.03 8.48
CA LEU A 458 15.93 -14.01 8.20
C LEU A 458 15.69 -13.56 6.75
N ILE A 459 14.99 -14.39 5.99
CA ILE A 459 14.53 -14.11 4.64
C ILE A 459 13.01 -13.99 4.66
N LEU A 460 12.50 -12.87 4.17
CA LEU A 460 11.06 -12.62 4.04
C LEU A 460 10.73 -12.36 2.56
N ASP A 461 9.91 -13.24 1.98
CA ASP A 461 9.44 -13.13 0.60
C ASP A 461 7.99 -12.66 0.60
N GLU A 462 7.77 -11.39 0.23
CA GLU A 462 6.49 -10.70 0.20
C GLU A 462 5.67 -10.87 1.50
N PRO A 463 6.24 -10.50 2.67
CA PRO A 463 5.56 -10.70 3.95
C PRO A 463 4.34 -9.80 4.14
N THR A 464 4.23 -8.73 3.35
CA THR A 464 3.17 -7.72 3.45
C THR A 464 1.86 -8.16 2.81
N ASN A 465 1.91 -9.09 1.86
CA ASN A 465 0.72 -9.57 1.17
C ASN A 465 -0.29 -10.22 2.13
N ASP A 466 -1.53 -9.73 2.12
CA ASP A 466 -2.66 -10.18 2.95
C ASP A 466 -2.50 -9.95 4.48
N LEU A 467 -1.48 -9.18 4.92
CA LEU A 467 -1.38 -8.73 6.31
C LEU A 467 -2.09 -7.38 6.47
N ASP A 468 -2.83 -7.20 7.56
CA ASP A 468 -3.43 -5.91 7.89
C ASP A 468 -2.39 -4.93 8.45
N ILE A 469 -2.71 -3.64 8.40
CA ILE A 469 -1.81 -2.55 8.82
C ILE A 469 -1.36 -2.72 10.28
N ASP A 470 -2.24 -3.17 11.18
CA ASP A 470 -1.89 -3.40 12.59
C ASP A 470 -0.85 -4.53 12.72
N THR A 471 -0.99 -5.61 11.94
CA THR A 471 0.02 -6.71 11.90
C THR A 471 1.33 -6.24 11.27
N LEU A 472 1.26 -5.43 10.20
CA LEU A 472 2.45 -4.84 9.58
C LEU A 472 3.21 -3.96 10.56
N ASN A 473 2.53 -3.17 11.39
CA ASN A 473 3.17 -2.36 12.42
C ASN A 473 3.93 -3.22 13.46
N VAL A 474 3.32 -4.33 13.89
CA VAL A 474 3.97 -5.28 14.82
C VAL A 474 5.19 -5.95 14.19
N LEU A 475 5.08 -6.38 12.93
CA LEU A 475 6.18 -6.95 12.17
C LEU A 475 7.32 -5.96 11.99
N GLU A 476 7.01 -4.73 11.64
CA GLU A 476 7.95 -3.65 11.45
C GLU A 476 8.72 -3.32 12.74
N GLU A 477 8.01 -3.20 13.87
CA GLU A 477 8.65 -3.00 15.19
C GLU A 477 9.61 -4.15 15.55
N PHE A 478 9.18 -5.40 15.29
CA PHE A 478 10.03 -6.57 15.47
C PHE A 478 11.28 -6.51 14.59
N LEU A 479 11.12 -6.23 13.29
CA LEU A 479 12.22 -6.20 12.32
C LEU A 479 13.18 -5.02 12.55
N THR A 480 12.69 -3.88 13.02
CA THR A 480 13.52 -2.73 13.39
C THR A 480 14.51 -3.10 14.50
N ASN A 481 14.05 -3.88 15.48
CA ASN A 481 14.86 -4.32 16.62
C ASN A 481 15.62 -5.64 16.35
N TYR A 482 15.49 -6.22 15.16
CA TYR A 482 16.15 -7.47 14.81
C TYR A 482 17.64 -7.23 14.52
N THR A 483 18.53 -8.00 15.16
CA THR A 483 20.00 -7.80 15.10
C THR A 483 20.73 -8.76 14.17
N GLY A 484 20.03 -9.73 13.58
CA GLY A 484 20.56 -10.67 12.58
C GLY A 484 20.64 -10.07 11.19
N VAL A 485 20.98 -10.89 10.20
CA VAL A 485 20.89 -10.53 8.78
C VAL A 485 19.43 -10.58 8.36
N LEU A 486 18.94 -9.49 7.78
CA LEU A 486 17.59 -9.39 7.20
C LEU A 486 17.70 -9.29 5.68
N MET A 487 17.03 -10.18 4.97
CA MET A 487 16.80 -10.08 3.53
C MET A 487 15.30 -9.99 3.27
N LEU A 488 14.88 -8.89 2.64
CA LEU A 488 13.48 -8.55 2.45
C LEU A 488 13.16 -8.39 0.97
N VAL A 489 12.30 -9.24 0.44
CA VAL A 489 11.64 -9.03 -0.86
C VAL A 489 10.27 -8.45 -0.56
N SER A 490 9.99 -7.25 -1.00
CA SER A 490 8.68 -6.61 -0.80
C SER A 490 8.37 -5.61 -1.90
N HIS A 491 7.09 -5.47 -2.19
CA HIS A 491 6.55 -4.38 -2.99
C HIS A 491 6.06 -3.20 -2.12
N ASP A 492 6.11 -3.34 -0.79
CA ASP A 492 5.86 -2.26 0.17
C ASP A 492 7.11 -1.36 0.29
N ARG A 493 7.06 -0.21 -0.38
CA ARG A 493 8.13 0.81 -0.40
C ARG A 493 8.45 1.32 1.01
N TYR A 494 7.42 1.52 1.84
CA TYR A 494 7.59 2.01 3.22
C TYR A 494 8.42 1.04 4.06
N LEU A 495 8.15 -0.27 3.91
CA LEU A 495 8.88 -1.30 4.62
C LEU A 495 10.34 -1.40 4.14
N LEU A 496 10.57 -1.30 2.82
CA LEU A 496 11.91 -1.26 2.25
C LEU A 496 12.69 -0.04 2.74
N ASP A 497 12.09 1.15 2.69
CA ASP A 497 12.78 2.38 3.12
C ASP A 497 13.15 2.37 4.60
N LYS A 498 12.31 1.79 5.44
CA LYS A 498 12.53 1.78 6.90
C LYS A 498 13.48 0.70 7.37
N LEU A 499 13.51 -0.45 6.68
CA LEU A 499 14.19 -1.65 7.18
C LEU A 499 15.45 -2.03 6.41
N THR A 500 15.74 -1.40 5.27
CA THR A 500 16.89 -1.77 4.44
C THR A 500 17.87 -0.63 4.23
N ASP A 501 19.16 -0.96 4.31
CA ASP A 501 20.29 -0.03 4.10
C ASP A 501 20.95 -0.28 2.74
N GLN A 502 20.66 -1.41 2.10
CA GLN A 502 21.22 -1.83 0.83
C GLN A 502 20.15 -2.55 -0.01
N LEU A 503 20.22 -2.38 -1.33
CA LEU A 503 19.32 -3.03 -2.27
C LEU A 503 20.07 -3.93 -3.24
N PHE A 504 19.53 -5.14 -3.47
CA PHE A 504 19.87 -5.98 -4.61
C PHE A 504 18.82 -5.75 -5.69
N ILE A 505 19.24 -5.16 -6.81
CA ILE A 505 18.37 -4.81 -7.92
C ILE A 505 18.52 -5.88 -8.99
N LEU A 506 17.43 -6.60 -9.25
CA LEU A 506 17.36 -7.66 -10.23
C LEU A 506 16.64 -7.18 -11.49
N GLU A 507 17.34 -7.16 -12.61
CA GLU A 507 16.78 -6.91 -13.93
C GLU A 507 16.96 -8.15 -14.80
N ALA A 508 15.92 -8.52 -15.57
CA ALA A 508 15.95 -9.75 -16.36
C ALA A 508 17.10 -9.75 -17.37
N GLY A 509 17.99 -10.73 -17.25
CA GLY A 509 19.15 -10.91 -18.14
C GLY A 509 20.34 -9.98 -17.89
N GLN A 510 20.34 -9.25 -16.78
CA GLN A 510 21.45 -8.40 -16.33
C GLN A 510 22.05 -8.93 -15.03
N ASP A 511 23.24 -8.45 -14.70
CA ASP A 511 23.89 -8.73 -13.42
C ASP A 511 23.14 -8.07 -12.27
N ILE A 512 23.15 -8.70 -11.09
CA ILE A 512 22.54 -8.12 -9.90
C ILE A 512 23.33 -6.89 -9.48
N ARG A 513 22.67 -5.72 -9.56
CA ARG A 513 23.27 -4.46 -9.12
C ARG A 513 23.07 -4.30 -7.62
N ILE A 514 24.14 -4.02 -6.91
CA ILE A 514 24.12 -3.69 -5.49
C ILE A 514 24.06 -2.15 -5.33
N TYR A 515 23.04 -1.66 -4.65
CA TYR A 515 22.86 -0.24 -4.35
C TYR A 515 22.93 -0.01 -2.84
N ASN A 516 23.79 0.92 -2.39
CA ASN A 516 23.89 1.29 -0.98
C ASN A 516 22.96 2.48 -0.71
N GLY A 517 21.88 2.25 -0.02
CA GLY A 517 20.84 3.22 0.28
C GLY A 517 19.47 2.54 0.34
N ASN A 518 18.44 3.32 0.70
CA ASN A 518 17.07 2.87 0.74
C ASN A 518 16.39 2.94 -0.64
N TYR A 519 15.16 2.46 -0.74
CA TYR A 519 14.44 2.37 -2.02
C TYR A 519 14.10 3.76 -2.60
N SER A 520 13.70 4.72 -1.76
CA SER A 520 13.37 6.08 -2.21
C SER A 520 14.58 6.79 -2.80
N ALA A 521 15.77 6.67 -2.19
CA ALA A 521 17.00 7.22 -2.72
C ALA A 521 17.38 6.61 -4.09
N TYR A 522 17.23 5.29 -4.22
CA TYR A 522 17.43 4.61 -5.50
C TYR A 522 16.49 5.10 -6.60
N ARG A 523 15.22 5.33 -6.29
CA ARG A 523 14.22 5.83 -7.26
C ARG A 523 14.53 7.25 -7.72
N LEU A 524 14.90 8.14 -6.82
CA LEU A 524 15.32 9.50 -7.16
C LEU A 524 16.48 9.49 -8.14
N GLU A 525 17.53 8.70 -7.87
CA GLU A 525 18.67 8.56 -8.79
C GLU A 525 18.27 8.01 -10.16
N GLN A 526 17.32 7.04 -10.19
CA GLN A 526 16.80 6.53 -11.46
C GLN A 526 16.02 7.57 -12.26
N GLU A 527 15.20 8.39 -11.60
CA GLU A 527 14.43 9.45 -12.26
C GLU A 527 15.34 10.53 -12.83
N GLU A 528 16.34 10.95 -12.07
CA GLU A 528 17.38 11.91 -12.54
C GLU A 528 18.13 11.36 -13.76
N SER A 529 18.54 10.08 -13.71
CA SER A 529 19.23 9.42 -14.83
C SER A 529 18.35 9.32 -16.08
N LYS A 530 17.06 9.04 -15.92
CA LYS A 530 16.10 9.01 -17.05
C LYS A 530 15.85 10.39 -17.65
N GLN A 531 15.84 11.45 -16.84
CA GLN A 531 15.70 12.82 -17.32
C GLN A 531 16.95 13.28 -18.07
N GLN A 532 18.14 12.93 -17.58
CA GLN A 532 19.41 13.23 -18.26
C GLN A 532 19.52 12.48 -19.59
N ASN A 533 19.13 11.21 -19.66
CA ASN A 533 19.11 10.43 -20.90
C ASN A 533 18.07 10.93 -21.91
N LYS A 534 16.92 11.44 -21.48
CA LYS A 534 15.95 12.10 -22.38
C LYS A 534 16.48 13.42 -22.95
N LYS A 535 17.32 14.14 -22.20
CA LYS A 535 18.01 15.34 -22.69
C LYS A 535 19.18 15.00 -23.62
N GLY A 536 19.73 13.78 -23.57
CA GLY A 536 20.87 13.32 -24.40
C GLY A 536 20.50 12.63 -25.71
N VAL A 537 19.25 12.20 -25.89
CA VAL A 537 18.76 11.63 -27.16
C VAL A 537 17.97 12.68 -27.93
N ALA A 538 18.65 13.75 -28.32
CA ALA A 538 18.23 14.54 -29.48
C ALA A 538 18.66 13.75 -30.72
N VAL A 539 17.70 13.09 -31.33
CA VAL A 539 17.84 12.32 -32.57
C VAL A 539 18.51 13.19 -33.63
N ASP A 540 19.60 12.70 -34.20
CA ASP A 540 20.12 13.16 -35.48
C ASP A 540 19.07 12.92 -36.58
N THR A 541 18.28 13.94 -36.88
CA THR A 541 17.53 14.05 -38.12
C THR A 541 18.26 15.00 -39.06
N PRO A 542 18.34 14.71 -40.37
CA PRO A 542 19.19 15.46 -41.30
C PRO A 542 18.72 16.91 -41.46
N ALA A 543 19.71 17.80 -41.53
CA ALA A 543 19.63 19.24 -41.53
C ALA A 543 18.60 19.86 -42.48
N THR A 544 17.64 20.58 -41.89
CA THR A 544 16.99 21.73 -42.51
C THR A 544 17.54 23.01 -41.86
N PRO A 545 17.64 24.13 -42.58
CA PRO A 545 18.61 25.19 -42.23
C PRO A 545 18.26 25.93 -40.94
N ALA A 546 19.31 26.22 -40.22
CA ALA A 546 19.42 26.84 -38.90
C ALA A 546 18.47 28.03 -38.69
N GLN A 547 17.51 27.86 -37.76
CA GLN A 547 16.97 28.97 -36.98
C GLN A 547 17.97 29.26 -35.84
N LYS A 548 18.38 30.52 -35.75
CA LYS A 548 19.34 31.03 -34.78
C LYS A 548 18.83 30.77 -33.36
N LYS A 549 19.58 30.02 -32.55
CA LYS A 549 19.40 29.95 -31.08
C LYS A 549 19.49 31.38 -30.53
N ASN A 550 18.37 31.84 -29.97
CA ASN A 550 18.37 33.08 -29.20
C ASN A 550 19.17 32.85 -27.91
N LYS A 551 20.44 33.29 -27.90
CA LYS A 551 21.17 33.44 -26.65
C LYS A 551 20.48 34.54 -25.85
N LEU A 552 20.31 34.34 -24.54
CA LEU A 552 19.83 35.39 -23.64
C LEU A 552 20.54 36.72 -23.98
N SER A 553 19.74 37.77 -24.16
CA SER A 553 20.31 39.11 -24.31
C SER A 553 21.01 39.52 -23.02
N PHE A 554 22.08 40.30 -23.11
CA PHE A 554 22.76 40.86 -21.93
C PHE A 554 21.79 41.58 -20.98
N LYS A 555 20.73 42.20 -21.53
CA LYS A 555 19.63 42.79 -20.76
C LYS A 555 18.83 41.76 -19.96
N ASP A 556 18.51 40.63 -20.55
CA ASP A 556 17.71 39.59 -19.91
C ASP A 556 18.50 38.87 -18.79
N SER A 557 19.83 38.75 -18.96
CA SER A 557 20.72 38.23 -17.92
C SER A 557 20.83 39.19 -16.72
N GLN A 558 20.84 40.50 -16.97
CA GLN A 558 20.88 41.50 -15.92
C GLN A 558 19.54 41.63 -15.20
N GLU A 559 18.41 41.44 -15.95
CA GLU A 559 17.08 41.40 -15.39
C GLU A 559 16.90 40.16 -14.48
N LEU A 560 17.43 39.01 -14.86
CA LEU A 560 17.41 37.78 -14.06
C LEU A 560 18.18 37.97 -12.72
N GLU A 561 19.36 38.55 -12.73
CA GLU A 561 20.12 38.85 -11.50
C GLU A 561 19.40 39.86 -10.59
N THR A 562 18.68 40.81 -11.16
CA THR A 562 17.87 41.75 -10.36
C THR A 562 16.66 41.09 -9.73
N LEU A 563 15.96 40.19 -10.47
CA LEU A 563 14.82 39.43 -9.96
C LEU A 563 15.24 38.46 -8.85
N GLU A 564 16.40 37.80 -8.97
CA GLU A 564 16.96 36.93 -7.93
C GLU A 564 17.24 37.65 -6.59
N LYS A 565 17.42 38.96 -6.60
CA LYS A 565 17.60 39.77 -5.39
C LYS A 565 16.30 40.36 -4.86
N GLU A 566 15.40 40.76 -5.77
CA GLU A 566 14.15 41.44 -5.39
C GLU A 566 13.06 40.50 -4.89
N ILE A 567 13.03 39.24 -5.38
CA ILE A 567 12.06 38.22 -4.92
C ILE A 567 12.22 37.95 -3.42
N PRO A 568 13.41 37.62 -2.88
CA PRO A 568 13.61 37.42 -1.45
C PRO A 568 13.34 38.68 -0.59
N GLU A 569 13.57 39.90 -1.13
CA GLU A 569 13.26 41.13 -0.42
C GLU A 569 11.74 41.31 -0.25
N ILE A 570 10.96 40.98 -1.28
CA ILE A 570 9.48 41.04 -1.22
C ILE A 570 8.93 39.96 -0.27
N GLU A 571 9.51 38.75 -0.28
CA GLU A 571 9.14 37.69 0.65
C GLU A 571 9.42 38.10 2.11
N GLN A 572 10.54 38.75 2.38
CA GLN A 572 10.85 39.27 3.72
C GLN A 572 9.86 40.34 4.17
N GLN A 573 9.46 41.25 3.25
CA GLN A 573 8.45 42.28 3.54
C GLN A 573 7.08 41.64 3.82
N LEU A 574 6.70 40.57 3.11
CA LEU A 574 5.48 39.81 3.35
C LEU A 574 5.49 39.15 4.74
N ILE A 575 6.61 38.56 5.14
CA ILE A 575 6.75 37.97 6.48
C ILE A 575 6.57 39.06 7.55
N GLN A 576 7.23 40.22 7.41
CA GLN A 576 7.09 41.32 8.36
C GLN A 576 5.64 41.84 8.46
N LYS A 577 4.95 41.95 7.33
CA LYS A 577 3.55 42.40 7.31
C LYS A 577 2.59 41.35 7.89
N ASN A 578 2.85 40.08 7.69
CA ASN A 578 2.10 39.01 8.34
C ASN A 578 2.34 38.96 9.86
N ASP A 579 3.56 39.25 10.31
CA ASP A 579 3.85 39.35 11.74
C ASP A 579 3.16 40.55 12.38
N GLU A 580 3.04 41.71 11.66
CA GLU A 580 2.25 42.84 12.08
C GLU A 580 0.76 42.52 12.26
N LEU A 581 0.19 41.58 11.43
CA LEU A 581 -1.20 41.11 11.57
C LEU A 581 -1.44 40.28 12.83
N ASN A 582 -0.42 39.59 13.34
CA ASN A 582 -0.52 38.70 14.49
C ASN A 582 -0.50 39.44 15.85
N ILE A 583 -0.34 40.77 15.85
CA ILE A 583 -0.34 41.57 17.07
C ILE A 583 -1.77 41.80 17.56
N SER A 584 -2.09 41.34 18.76
CA SER A 584 -3.43 41.49 19.35
C SER A 584 -3.75 42.95 19.64
N GLY A 585 -4.88 43.47 19.10
CA GLY A 585 -5.38 44.80 19.41
C GLY A 585 -5.21 45.88 18.32
N ILE A 586 -5.09 45.46 17.04
CA ILE A 586 -4.97 46.36 15.90
C ILE A 586 -6.31 47.05 15.61
N ASP A 587 -6.28 48.38 15.40
CA ASP A 587 -7.40 49.21 14.96
C ASP A 587 -7.94 48.72 13.58
N PRO A 588 -9.26 48.58 13.37
CA PRO A 588 -9.84 48.09 12.11
C PRO A 588 -9.38 48.84 10.84
N GLU A 589 -9.12 50.14 10.92
CA GLU A 589 -8.62 50.93 9.80
C GLU A 589 -7.17 50.54 9.43
N LYS A 590 -6.31 50.30 10.42
CA LYS A 590 -4.94 49.83 10.19
C LYS A 590 -4.88 48.41 9.68
N LEU A 591 -5.80 47.54 10.13
CA LEU A 591 -5.91 46.15 9.64
C LEU A 591 -6.22 46.13 8.14
N ALA A 592 -7.19 46.98 7.70
CA ALA A 592 -7.55 47.08 6.28
C ALA A 592 -6.36 47.60 5.41
N GLU A 593 -5.57 48.52 5.97
CA GLU A 593 -4.39 49.04 5.27
C GLU A 593 -3.25 48.01 5.14
N ILE A 594 -3.00 47.23 6.21
CA ILE A 594 -2.01 46.13 6.17
C ILE A 594 -2.44 45.05 5.18
N LEU A 595 -3.68 44.62 5.16
CA LEU A 595 -4.21 43.67 4.20
C LEU A 595 -4.05 44.13 2.75
N LYS A 596 -4.33 45.41 2.48
CA LYS A 596 -4.14 46.00 1.16
C LYS A 596 -2.65 46.03 0.73
N GLN A 597 -1.73 46.24 1.69
CA GLN A 597 -0.31 46.19 1.45
C GLN A 597 0.17 44.75 1.14
N ILE A 598 -0.36 43.74 1.85
CA ILE A 598 -0.09 42.33 1.61
C ILE A 598 -0.58 41.88 0.22
N ASP A 599 -1.79 42.27 -0.17
CA ASP A 599 -2.31 41.97 -1.51
C ASP A 599 -1.47 42.61 -2.62
N ALA A 600 -1.00 43.85 -2.41
CA ALA A 600 -0.13 44.51 -3.36
C ALA A 600 1.27 43.84 -3.45
N LEU A 601 1.81 43.38 -2.32
CA LEU A 601 3.08 42.65 -2.29
C LEU A 601 2.96 41.26 -2.94
N ASN A 602 1.88 40.53 -2.71
CA ASN A 602 1.59 39.24 -3.36
C ASN A 602 1.49 39.40 -4.88
N SER A 603 0.72 40.40 -5.36
CA SER A 603 0.61 40.66 -6.81
C SER A 603 1.95 41.00 -7.46
N ARG A 604 2.83 41.71 -6.73
CA ARG A 604 4.19 42.02 -7.20
C ARG A 604 5.10 40.77 -7.19
N LEU A 605 4.96 39.91 -6.18
CA LEU A 605 5.70 38.67 -6.08
C LEU A 605 5.33 37.73 -7.25
N ASP A 606 4.04 37.54 -7.51
CA ASP A 606 3.53 36.70 -8.60
C ASP A 606 4.03 37.18 -9.96
N ALA A 607 3.96 38.49 -10.24
CA ALA A 607 4.43 39.06 -11.50
C ALA A 607 5.93 38.88 -11.70
N LYS A 608 6.74 39.06 -10.62
CA LYS A 608 8.20 38.90 -10.70
C LYS A 608 8.61 37.44 -10.77
N SER A 609 7.94 36.55 -10.07
CA SER A 609 8.17 35.09 -10.13
C SER A 609 7.83 34.53 -11.51
N ALA A 610 6.74 34.96 -12.13
CA ALA A 610 6.39 34.57 -13.49
C ALA A 610 7.46 35.03 -14.49
N ARG A 611 7.95 36.27 -14.37
CA ARG A 611 9.02 36.80 -15.25
C ARG A 611 10.36 36.12 -15.01
N TRP A 612 10.70 35.78 -13.78
CA TRP A 612 11.89 35.02 -13.43
C TRP A 612 11.84 33.61 -14.06
N LEU A 613 10.69 32.96 -14.03
CA LEU A 613 10.49 31.64 -14.64
C LEU A 613 10.67 31.68 -16.17
N GLU A 614 10.08 32.67 -16.87
CA GLU A 614 10.28 32.88 -18.31
C GLU A 614 11.76 33.07 -18.69
N LEU A 615 12.49 33.88 -17.91
CA LEU A 615 13.90 34.15 -18.17
C LEU A 615 14.79 32.94 -17.85
N THR A 616 14.41 32.14 -16.84
CA THR A 616 15.11 30.91 -16.47
C THR A 616 14.91 29.84 -17.56
N GLU A 617 13.70 29.69 -18.08
CA GLU A 617 13.41 28.80 -19.21
C GLU A 617 14.18 29.19 -20.48
N LEU A 618 14.31 30.51 -20.75
CA LEU A 618 15.13 31.03 -21.86
C LEU A 618 16.64 30.84 -21.63
N LYS A 619 17.11 30.76 -20.39
CA LYS A 619 18.51 30.49 -20.04
C LYS A 619 18.85 29.01 -20.20
N GLU A 620 17.87 28.13 -19.96
CA GLU A 620 18.04 26.68 -20.04
C GLU A 620 17.76 26.12 -21.46
N ALA A 621 17.11 26.88 -22.34
CA ALA A 621 16.82 26.52 -23.74
C ALA A 621 17.99 26.90 -24.69
#